data_f473c613bb493ed07512a750e11324af
#
_entry.id   f473c613bb493ed07512a750e11324af
#
_cell.length_a   1.000
_cell.length_b   1.000
_cell.length_c   1.000
_cell.angle_alpha   90.00
_cell.angle_beta   90.00
_cell.angle_gamma   90.00
#
_symmetry.space_group_name_H-M   'P 1'
#
loop_
_entity.id
_entity.type
_entity.pdbx_description
1 polymer ?
#
loop_
_entity_poly.entity_id
_entity_poly.type
_entity_poly.pdbx_seq_one_letter_code
_entity_poly.pdbx_strand_id
1 'polypeptide(L)'
;MPAGAPSPARRRASVRADQRVERMLGALAATVLVLIAAMIATVFVKAWPSFSHNGLAWFGPGGDVDEQLRAMAEQSPVSGHSIYYFRAWSLIWGTLVTTVLAVIIALVVSLLAAIFLTEFAPAPMRRILEPVIRLLAAVPSVVYGLIGILAIAPYINEHLISNARKHSVGYVVQLNGADLATATVILAVMITPIMVALIAAALATVPRSWREGSVALGVNRWRTIVRVSLRTARPAIVAATVLATARALGEAIMLSMVSGGRGFGANPLDGVTFFFEPVRPLAATIVQNAEGLSIPALGHTMYAVAAVLLVSAAMLSFAGWAAKQPLKRYGIRA
;
A
#
# COMPACT_ATOMS: atom_id res chain seq x y z
N MET A 1 -56.71 -15.00 13.94
CA MET A 1 -56.63 -16.05 12.90
C MET A 1 -55.16 -16.21 12.52
N PRO A 2 -54.55 -17.38 12.69
CA PRO A 2 -53.17 -17.59 12.27
C PRO A 2 -53.15 -17.65 10.73
N ALA A 3 -52.24 -16.87 10.13
CA ALA A 3 -52.02 -16.84 8.69
C ALA A 3 -51.66 -18.25 8.20
N GLY A 4 -52.48 -18.81 7.29
CA GLY A 4 -52.33 -20.16 6.80
C GLY A 4 -50.96 -20.38 6.11
N ALA A 5 -50.35 -21.52 6.37
CA ALA A 5 -49.06 -21.91 5.78
C ALA A 5 -49.15 -21.86 4.23
N PRO A 6 -48.13 -21.34 3.53
CA PRO A 6 -48.14 -21.21 2.07
C PRO A 6 -48.25 -22.59 1.42
N SER A 7 -49.06 -22.69 0.37
CA SER A 7 -49.27 -23.93 -0.37
C SER A 7 -47.96 -24.52 -0.91
N PRO A 8 -47.82 -25.85 -1.00
CA PRO A 8 -46.58 -26.50 -1.45
C PRO A 8 -46.16 -26.05 -2.86
N ALA A 9 -47.07 -25.60 -3.71
CA ALA A 9 -46.78 -25.06 -5.03
C ALA A 9 -46.08 -23.67 -4.93
N ARG A 10 -46.51 -22.79 -4.02
CA ARG A 10 -45.86 -21.49 -3.76
C ARG A 10 -44.49 -21.67 -3.14
N ARG A 11 -44.29 -22.64 -2.25
CA ARG A 11 -42.97 -22.98 -1.68
C ARG A 11 -41.99 -23.48 -2.75
N ARG A 12 -42.45 -24.32 -3.70
CA ARG A 12 -41.61 -24.80 -4.81
C ARG A 12 -41.28 -23.68 -5.81
N ALA A 13 -42.17 -22.74 -6.03
CA ALA A 13 -41.91 -21.58 -6.92
C ALA A 13 -40.89 -20.62 -6.29
N SER A 14 -40.97 -20.33 -4.99
CA SER A 14 -39.95 -19.49 -4.30
C SER A 14 -38.59 -20.14 -4.30
N VAL A 15 -38.46 -21.45 -4.01
CA VAL A 15 -37.18 -22.17 -4.04
C VAL A 15 -36.55 -22.16 -5.45
N ARG A 16 -37.35 -22.28 -6.52
CA ARG A 16 -36.83 -22.19 -7.90
C ARG A 16 -36.41 -20.77 -8.27
N ALA A 17 -37.12 -19.75 -7.75
CA ALA A 17 -36.71 -18.36 -7.96
C ALA A 17 -35.40 -18.07 -7.22
N ASP A 18 -35.24 -18.50 -5.98
CA ASP A 18 -34.05 -18.35 -5.18
C ASP A 18 -32.85 -19.05 -5.84
N GLN A 19 -33.01 -20.27 -6.36
CA GLN A 19 -31.99 -20.99 -7.09
C GLN A 19 -31.58 -20.30 -8.40
N ARG A 20 -32.51 -19.62 -9.09
CA ARG A 20 -32.16 -18.83 -10.29
C ARG A 20 -31.31 -17.60 -9.93
N VAL A 21 -31.71 -16.89 -8.87
CA VAL A 21 -30.99 -15.72 -8.36
C VAL A 21 -29.57 -16.16 -7.91
N GLU A 22 -29.48 -17.25 -7.16
CA GLU A 22 -28.17 -17.80 -6.72
C GLU A 22 -27.27 -18.15 -7.91
N ARG A 23 -27.80 -18.82 -8.94
CA ARG A 23 -27.04 -19.13 -10.17
C ARG A 23 -26.62 -17.88 -10.93
N MET A 24 -27.50 -16.88 -11.05
CA MET A 24 -27.16 -15.61 -11.71
C MET A 24 -26.06 -14.85 -10.95
N LEU A 25 -26.18 -14.77 -9.62
CA LEU A 25 -25.12 -14.17 -8.78
C LEU A 25 -23.82 -14.95 -8.86
N GLY A 26 -23.89 -16.29 -8.84
CA GLY A 26 -22.73 -17.16 -9.01
C GLY A 26 -22.06 -16.98 -10.38
N ALA A 27 -22.85 -16.89 -11.46
CA ALA A 27 -22.33 -16.63 -12.80
C ALA A 27 -21.68 -15.24 -12.92
N LEU A 28 -22.29 -14.21 -12.33
CA LEU A 28 -21.71 -12.87 -12.29
C LEU A 28 -20.38 -12.86 -11.53
N ALA A 29 -20.33 -13.49 -10.35
CA ALA A 29 -19.12 -13.62 -9.57
C ALA A 29 -18.02 -14.39 -10.34
N ALA A 30 -18.38 -15.49 -11.02
CA ALA A 30 -17.47 -16.24 -11.87
C ALA A 30 -16.93 -15.40 -13.03
N THR A 31 -17.77 -14.60 -13.68
CA THR A 31 -17.33 -13.69 -14.75
C THR A 31 -16.29 -12.69 -14.25
N VAL A 32 -16.51 -12.07 -13.09
CA VAL A 32 -15.53 -11.15 -12.50
C VAL A 32 -14.21 -11.85 -12.20
N LEU A 33 -14.25 -13.07 -11.64
CA LEU A 33 -13.04 -13.84 -11.37
C LEU A 33 -12.29 -14.21 -12.64
N VAL A 34 -12.99 -14.59 -13.71
CA VAL A 34 -12.39 -14.90 -15.01
C VAL A 34 -11.74 -13.65 -15.61
N LEU A 35 -12.38 -12.49 -15.54
CA LEU A 35 -11.80 -11.23 -16.01
C LEU A 35 -10.53 -10.87 -15.25
N ILE A 36 -10.52 -10.98 -13.92
CA ILE A 36 -9.35 -10.74 -13.11
C ILE A 36 -8.22 -11.74 -13.48
N ALA A 37 -8.54 -13.01 -13.62
CA ALA A 37 -7.56 -14.02 -14.02
C ALA A 37 -6.99 -13.74 -15.41
N ALA A 38 -7.82 -13.33 -16.36
CA ALA A 38 -7.39 -12.95 -17.70
C ALA A 38 -6.48 -11.71 -17.70
N MET A 39 -6.80 -10.70 -16.89
CA MET A 39 -5.94 -9.53 -16.70
C MET A 39 -4.57 -9.92 -16.13
N ILE A 40 -4.54 -10.74 -15.07
CA ILE A 40 -3.30 -11.24 -14.49
C ILE A 40 -2.49 -12.02 -15.53
N ALA A 41 -3.12 -12.95 -16.24
CA ALA A 41 -2.47 -13.73 -17.29
C ALA A 41 -1.87 -12.83 -18.39
N THR A 42 -2.61 -11.81 -18.83
CA THR A 42 -2.13 -10.83 -19.83
C THR A 42 -0.88 -10.10 -19.32
N VAL A 43 -0.86 -9.67 -18.07
CA VAL A 43 0.31 -9.02 -17.47
C VAL A 43 1.53 -9.94 -17.53
N PHE A 44 1.40 -11.20 -17.12
CA PHE A 44 2.53 -12.15 -17.13
C PHE A 44 2.99 -12.51 -18.53
N VAL A 45 2.07 -12.72 -19.47
CA VAL A 45 2.40 -13.02 -20.88
C VAL A 45 3.18 -11.85 -21.49
N LYS A 46 2.71 -10.61 -21.30
CA LYS A 46 3.39 -9.42 -21.81
C LYS A 46 4.69 -9.07 -21.05
N ALA A 47 4.83 -9.48 -19.81
CA ALA A 47 6.06 -9.31 -19.03
C ALA A 47 7.18 -10.28 -19.45
N TRP A 48 6.81 -11.44 -20.02
CA TRP A 48 7.74 -12.52 -20.31
C TRP A 48 8.97 -12.13 -21.15
N PRO A 49 8.86 -11.33 -22.22
CA PRO A 49 10.02 -10.92 -23.01
C PRO A 49 11.08 -10.18 -22.19
N SER A 50 10.66 -9.28 -21.27
CA SER A 50 11.60 -8.56 -20.43
C SER A 50 12.35 -9.48 -19.46
N PHE A 51 11.65 -10.45 -18.86
CA PHE A 51 12.27 -11.43 -17.97
C PHE A 51 13.16 -12.42 -18.73
N SER A 52 12.74 -12.91 -19.91
CA SER A 52 13.51 -13.90 -20.68
C SER A 52 14.84 -13.35 -21.19
N HIS A 53 14.91 -12.07 -21.55
CA HIS A 53 16.15 -11.43 -21.99
C HIS A 53 17.13 -11.11 -20.86
N ASN A 54 16.63 -10.83 -19.66
CA ASN A 54 17.45 -10.41 -18.52
C ASN A 54 17.70 -11.53 -17.50
N GLY A 55 16.86 -12.57 -17.49
CA GLY A 55 16.91 -13.64 -16.48
C GLY A 55 16.81 -13.11 -15.05
N LEU A 56 17.49 -13.75 -14.12
CA LEU A 56 17.55 -13.32 -12.72
C LEU A 56 18.28 -11.98 -12.52
N ALA A 57 19.12 -11.61 -13.45
CA ALA A 57 19.82 -10.32 -13.39
C ALA A 57 18.87 -9.12 -13.51
N TRP A 58 17.62 -9.30 -13.97
CA TRP A 58 16.56 -8.32 -13.93
C TRP A 58 16.34 -7.72 -12.52
N PHE A 59 16.46 -8.54 -11.49
CA PHE A 59 16.33 -8.14 -10.08
C PHE A 59 17.62 -7.59 -9.48
N GLY A 60 18.72 -7.66 -10.20
CA GLY A 60 20.03 -7.26 -9.73
C GLY A 60 20.30 -5.74 -9.82
N PRO A 61 21.37 -5.28 -9.18
CA PRO A 61 21.86 -3.92 -9.37
C PRO A 61 22.50 -3.75 -10.74
N GLY A 62 22.49 -2.52 -11.27
CA GLY A 62 23.23 -2.20 -12.50
C GLY A 62 22.74 -0.95 -13.21
N GLY A 63 23.64 0.02 -13.34
CA GLY A 63 23.45 1.22 -14.13
C GLY A 63 22.34 2.17 -13.67
N ASP A 64 22.18 3.25 -14.42
CA ASP A 64 21.09 4.20 -14.26
C ASP A 64 19.82 3.66 -14.95
N VAL A 65 18.75 3.49 -14.21
CA VAL A 65 17.47 3.03 -14.76
C VAL A 65 16.89 4.06 -15.74
N ASP A 66 17.17 5.34 -15.55
CA ASP A 66 16.71 6.38 -16.48
C ASP A 66 17.33 6.22 -17.86
N GLU A 67 18.64 5.91 -17.92
CA GLU A 67 19.35 5.62 -19.17
C GLU A 67 18.79 4.37 -19.85
N GLN A 68 18.54 3.30 -19.09
CA GLN A 68 17.99 2.06 -19.61
C GLN A 68 16.58 2.26 -20.19
N LEU A 69 15.72 3.01 -19.51
CA LEU A 69 14.37 3.30 -19.98
C LEU A 69 14.36 4.20 -21.20
N ARG A 70 15.25 5.20 -21.27
CA ARG A 70 15.43 6.06 -22.46
C ARG A 70 15.92 5.25 -23.66
N ALA A 71 16.91 4.39 -23.46
CA ALA A 71 17.41 3.51 -24.51
C ALA A 71 16.32 2.62 -25.10
N MET A 72 15.42 2.07 -24.25
CA MET A 72 14.23 1.34 -24.71
C MET A 72 13.26 2.21 -25.47
N ALA A 73 13.03 3.45 -25.02
CA ALA A 73 12.12 4.39 -25.68
C ALA A 73 12.65 4.84 -27.06
N GLU A 74 13.95 5.06 -27.15
CA GLU A 74 14.65 5.44 -28.39
C GLU A 74 14.94 4.23 -29.30
N GLN A 75 14.61 3.01 -28.86
CA GLN A 75 14.91 1.73 -29.52
C GLN A 75 16.41 1.57 -29.84
N SER A 76 17.25 2.21 -29.04
CA SER A 76 18.72 2.20 -29.13
C SER A 76 19.30 1.34 -28.02
N PRO A 77 20.14 0.34 -28.31
CA PRO A 77 20.74 -0.46 -27.25
C PRO A 77 21.72 0.36 -26.43
N VAL A 78 21.73 0.15 -25.10
CA VAL A 78 22.81 0.64 -24.25
C VAL A 78 24.10 -0.08 -24.65
N SER A 79 25.21 0.60 -24.68
CA SER A 79 26.51 0.08 -25.16
C SER A 79 26.83 -1.32 -24.66
N GLY A 80 26.94 -2.29 -25.56
CA GLY A 80 27.22 -3.70 -25.25
C GLY A 80 26.07 -4.54 -24.74
N HIS A 81 24.83 -4.01 -24.72
CA HIS A 81 23.65 -4.73 -24.20
C HIS A 81 22.51 -4.75 -25.23
N SER A 82 21.51 -5.63 -25.03
CA SER A 82 20.30 -5.66 -25.82
C SER A 82 19.36 -4.50 -25.49
N ILE A 83 18.42 -4.18 -26.39
CA ILE A 83 17.36 -3.17 -26.15
C ILE A 83 16.53 -3.49 -24.91
N TYR A 84 16.44 -4.78 -24.50
CA TYR A 84 15.74 -5.23 -23.30
C TYR A 84 16.56 -5.18 -22.02
N TYR A 85 17.77 -4.62 -22.04
CA TYR A 85 18.62 -4.55 -20.84
C TYR A 85 17.96 -3.73 -19.74
N PHE A 86 17.67 -4.37 -18.61
CA PHE A 86 17.01 -3.73 -17.47
C PHE A 86 17.45 -4.32 -16.14
N ARG A 87 17.63 -3.44 -15.16
CA ARG A 87 18.01 -3.77 -13.78
C ARG A 87 17.13 -3.02 -12.80
N ALA A 88 16.20 -3.73 -12.17
CA ALA A 88 15.14 -3.13 -11.37
C ALA A 88 15.50 -2.89 -9.89
N TRP A 89 16.71 -3.23 -9.45
CA TRP A 89 17.06 -3.18 -8.02
C TRP A 89 16.76 -1.84 -7.36
N SER A 90 17.15 -0.72 -7.98
CA SER A 90 16.91 0.62 -7.43
C SER A 90 15.43 0.93 -7.27
N LEU A 91 14.58 0.47 -8.19
CA LEU A 91 13.12 0.64 -8.11
C LEU A 91 12.49 -0.23 -7.02
N ILE A 92 12.96 -1.48 -6.90
CA ILE A 92 12.53 -2.41 -5.84
C ILE A 92 12.94 -1.84 -4.48
N TRP A 93 14.17 -1.38 -4.35
CA TRP A 93 14.69 -0.76 -3.13
C TRP A 93 13.90 0.50 -2.76
N GLY A 94 13.69 1.42 -3.71
CA GLY A 94 12.88 2.62 -3.52
C GLY A 94 11.46 2.30 -3.06
N THR A 95 10.82 1.29 -3.65
CA THR A 95 9.49 0.83 -3.24
C THR A 95 9.49 0.30 -1.81
N LEU A 96 10.46 -0.57 -1.50
CA LEU A 96 10.56 -1.22 -0.19
C LEU A 96 10.80 -0.21 0.91
N VAL A 97 11.79 0.67 0.74
CA VAL A 97 12.15 1.65 1.77
C VAL A 97 11.03 2.65 2.01
N THR A 98 10.47 3.24 0.93
CA THR A 98 9.35 4.19 1.06
C THR A 98 8.15 3.54 1.74
N THR A 99 7.77 2.33 1.32
CA THR A 99 6.61 1.63 1.88
C THR A 99 6.83 1.24 3.34
N VAL A 100 7.98 0.66 3.69
CA VAL A 100 8.27 0.21 5.05
C VAL A 100 8.30 1.40 6.02
N LEU A 101 8.99 2.48 5.67
CA LEU A 101 9.06 3.68 6.50
C LEU A 101 7.68 4.30 6.69
N ALA A 102 6.90 4.44 5.60
CA ALA A 102 5.56 5.00 5.67
C ALA A 102 4.62 4.14 6.53
N VAL A 103 4.67 2.82 6.40
CA VAL A 103 3.83 1.90 7.18
C VAL A 103 4.21 1.92 8.66
N ILE A 104 5.49 2.00 9.00
CA ILE A 104 5.92 2.11 10.40
C ILE A 104 5.37 3.40 11.04
N ILE A 105 5.53 4.55 10.37
CA ILE A 105 5.00 5.83 10.85
C ILE A 105 3.47 5.76 10.98
N ALA A 106 2.79 5.31 9.93
CA ALA A 106 1.35 5.21 9.91
C ALA A 106 0.80 4.25 10.97
N LEU A 107 1.48 3.11 11.23
CA LEU A 107 1.07 2.14 12.25
C LEU A 107 1.12 2.76 13.64
N VAL A 108 2.21 3.44 13.99
CA VAL A 108 2.35 4.09 15.29
C VAL A 108 1.28 5.16 15.48
N VAL A 109 1.13 6.06 14.51
CA VAL A 109 0.14 7.15 14.57
C VAL A 109 -1.28 6.58 14.62
N SER A 110 -1.60 5.60 13.77
CA SER A 110 -2.92 5.00 13.72
C SER A 110 -3.29 4.22 14.96
N LEU A 111 -2.33 3.53 15.56
CA LEU A 111 -2.57 2.79 16.81
C LEU A 111 -2.90 3.74 17.96
N LEU A 112 -2.12 4.82 18.10
CA LEU A 112 -2.36 5.85 19.12
C LEU A 112 -3.70 6.56 18.90
N ALA A 113 -3.99 6.95 17.66
CA ALA A 113 -5.25 7.60 17.29
C ALA A 113 -6.47 6.67 17.51
N ALA A 114 -6.37 5.39 17.15
CA ALA A 114 -7.43 4.42 17.36
C ALA A 114 -7.69 4.15 18.86
N ILE A 115 -6.63 4.02 19.67
CA ILE A 115 -6.76 3.90 21.12
C ILE A 115 -7.42 5.15 21.70
N PHE A 116 -6.97 6.34 21.31
CA PHE A 116 -7.59 7.59 21.76
C PHE A 116 -9.07 7.61 21.42
N LEU A 117 -9.43 7.31 20.16
CA LEU A 117 -10.80 7.35 19.67
C LEU A 117 -11.71 6.35 20.40
N THR A 118 -11.24 5.14 20.66
CA THR A 118 -12.07 4.07 21.26
C THR A 118 -12.13 4.11 22.77
N GLU A 119 -11.04 4.52 23.42
CA GLU A 119 -10.90 4.40 24.89
C GLU A 119 -11.01 5.74 25.63
N PHE A 120 -10.60 6.87 25.00
CA PHE A 120 -10.47 8.16 25.68
C PHE A 120 -11.42 9.24 25.15
N ALA A 121 -11.77 9.22 23.86
CA ALA A 121 -12.56 10.26 23.26
C ALA A 121 -14.00 10.30 23.83
N PRO A 122 -14.47 11.49 24.32
CA PRO A 122 -15.87 11.64 24.73
C PRO A 122 -16.81 11.53 23.53
N ALA A 123 -18.06 11.14 23.80
CA ALA A 123 -19.06 10.89 22.76
C ALA A 123 -19.23 12.00 21.70
N PRO A 124 -19.26 13.30 22.06
CA PRO A 124 -19.38 14.38 21.06
C PRO A 124 -18.15 14.46 20.15
N MET A 125 -16.95 14.31 20.70
CA MET A 125 -15.70 14.34 19.92
C MET A 125 -15.65 13.13 18.96
N ARG A 126 -16.01 11.96 19.42
CA ARG A 126 -16.05 10.75 18.59
C ARG A 126 -17.00 10.89 17.40
N ARG A 127 -18.18 11.51 17.61
CA ARG A 127 -19.16 11.78 16.53
C ARG A 127 -18.60 12.67 15.42
N ILE A 128 -17.64 13.53 15.73
CA ILE A 128 -16.98 14.40 14.74
C ILE A 128 -15.76 13.69 14.11
N LEU A 129 -14.92 13.08 14.93
CA LEU A 129 -13.66 12.48 14.44
C LEU A 129 -13.88 11.27 13.52
N GLU A 130 -14.87 10.40 13.82
CA GLU A 130 -15.12 9.24 12.97
C GLU A 130 -15.50 9.61 11.52
N PRO A 131 -16.45 10.51 11.25
CA PRO A 131 -16.72 10.97 9.89
C PRO A 131 -15.51 11.66 9.22
N VAL A 132 -14.77 12.49 9.96
CA VAL A 132 -13.57 13.17 9.43
C VAL A 132 -12.51 12.16 8.98
N ILE A 133 -12.22 11.13 9.79
CA ILE A 133 -11.28 10.06 9.42
C ILE A 133 -11.75 9.33 8.17
N ARG A 134 -13.06 9.03 8.07
CA ARG A 134 -13.62 8.40 6.87
C ARG A 134 -13.53 9.27 5.62
N LEU A 135 -13.76 10.58 5.76
CA LEU A 135 -13.61 11.55 4.67
C LEU A 135 -12.16 11.63 4.21
N LEU A 136 -11.19 11.71 5.14
CA LEU A 136 -9.78 11.70 4.81
C LEU A 136 -9.35 10.42 4.09
N ALA A 137 -9.90 9.26 4.47
CA ALA A 137 -9.64 7.99 3.79
C ALA A 137 -10.16 7.94 2.34
N ALA A 138 -11.14 8.78 2.00
CA ALA A 138 -11.75 8.87 0.67
C ALA A 138 -11.10 9.92 -0.24
N VAL A 139 -10.18 10.75 0.28
CA VAL A 139 -9.48 11.77 -0.52
C VAL A 139 -8.66 11.10 -1.64
N PRO A 140 -8.78 11.57 -2.90
CA PRO A 140 -7.98 11.06 -4.01
C PRO A 140 -6.48 11.22 -3.76
N SER A 141 -5.68 10.21 -4.11
CA SER A 141 -4.22 10.22 -3.88
C SER A 141 -3.49 11.36 -4.58
N VAL A 142 -4.00 11.83 -5.72
CA VAL A 142 -3.48 12.99 -6.45
C VAL A 142 -3.48 14.25 -5.57
N VAL A 143 -4.50 14.44 -4.72
CA VAL A 143 -4.57 15.61 -3.82
C VAL A 143 -3.44 15.57 -2.79
N TYR A 144 -3.16 14.39 -2.23
CA TYR A 144 -2.01 14.19 -1.35
C TYR A 144 -0.68 14.46 -2.09
N GLY A 145 -0.55 14.00 -3.34
CA GLY A 145 0.61 14.29 -4.18
C GLY A 145 0.80 15.79 -4.42
N LEU A 146 -0.29 16.49 -4.71
CA LEU A 146 -0.26 17.95 -4.94
C LEU A 146 0.16 18.72 -3.68
N ILE A 147 -0.40 18.35 -2.52
CA ILE A 147 0.02 18.93 -1.23
C ILE A 147 1.50 18.61 -0.98
N GLY A 148 1.92 17.40 -1.28
CA GLY A 148 3.30 16.95 -1.14
C GLY A 148 4.28 17.82 -1.93
N ILE A 149 4.02 18.01 -3.22
CA ILE A 149 4.94 18.74 -4.11
C ILE A 149 4.85 20.26 -3.94
N LEU A 150 3.69 20.82 -3.61
CA LEU A 150 3.51 22.27 -3.49
C LEU A 150 3.77 22.83 -2.09
N ALA A 151 3.63 22.02 -1.03
CA ALA A 151 3.80 22.49 0.34
C ALA A 151 4.94 21.75 1.07
N ILE A 152 4.96 20.43 1.08
CA ILE A 152 5.90 19.66 1.90
C ILE A 152 7.30 19.66 1.27
N ALA A 153 7.42 19.43 -0.04
CA ALA A 153 8.71 19.41 -0.73
C ALA A 153 9.44 20.76 -0.62
N PRO A 154 8.81 21.94 -0.87
CA PRO A 154 9.46 23.22 -0.65
C PRO A 154 9.86 23.44 0.81
N TYR A 155 9.01 23.08 1.76
CA TYR A 155 9.32 23.18 3.18
C TYR A 155 10.56 22.35 3.57
N ILE A 156 10.64 21.09 3.12
CA ILE A 156 11.81 20.24 3.33
C ILE A 156 13.05 20.84 2.67
N ASN A 157 12.92 21.31 1.42
CA ASN A 157 14.02 21.90 0.68
C ASN A 157 14.61 23.16 1.37
N GLU A 158 13.76 24.01 1.93
CA GLU A 158 14.19 25.28 2.53
C GLU A 158 14.68 25.13 3.97
N HIS A 159 14.05 24.25 4.76
CA HIS A 159 14.26 24.18 6.20
C HIS A 159 15.07 22.97 6.67
N LEU A 160 15.02 21.85 5.94
CA LEU A 160 15.67 20.61 6.37
C LEU A 160 16.93 20.27 5.57
N ILE A 161 17.02 20.74 4.32
CA ILE A 161 18.20 20.49 3.48
C ILE A 161 19.14 21.69 3.53
N SER A 162 20.26 21.57 4.24
CA SER A 162 21.25 22.64 4.32
C SER A 162 21.92 22.92 2.95
N ASN A 163 22.30 24.17 2.71
CA ASN A 163 23.01 24.55 1.47
C ASN A 163 24.33 23.76 1.29
N ALA A 164 25.07 23.49 2.38
CA ALA A 164 26.27 22.67 2.34
C ALA A 164 25.97 21.27 1.78
N ARG A 165 24.85 20.66 2.16
CA ARG A 165 24.42 19.35 1.66
C ARG A 165 23.99 19.42 0.20
N LYS A 166 23.29 20.46 -0.23
CA LYS A 166 22.93 20.67 -1.65
C LYS A 166 24.18 20.76 -2.52
N HIS A 167 25.20 21.46 -2.06
CA HIS A 167 26.46 21.59 -2.80
C HIS A 167 27.30 20.31 -2.80
N SER A 168 27.31 19.54 -1.70
CA SER A 168 28.12 18.31 -1.62
C SER A 168 27.67 17.20 -2.57
N VAL A 169 26.38 17.12 -2.89
CA VAL A 169 25.82 16.11 -3.79
C VAL A 169 25.33 16.65 -5.13
N GLY A 170 25.40 17.97 -5.33
CA GLY A 170 24.83 18.67 -6.48
C GLY A 170 25.35 18.22 -7.85
N TYR A 171 26.53 17.61 -7.91
CA TYR A 171 27.08 17.04 -9.13
C TYR A 171 26.43 15.71 -9.55
N VAL A 172 25.81 15.01 -8.61
CA VAL A 172 25.17 13.69 -8.84
C VAL A 172 23.65 13.83 -8.82
N VAL A 173 23.12 14.52 -7.80
CA VAL A 173 21.68 14.63 -7.56
C VAL A 173 21.32 16.03 -7.08
N GLN A 174 20.25 16.61 -7.65
CA GLN A 174 19.68 17.86 -7.15
C GLN A 174 18.67 17.56 -6.05
N LEU A 175 18.95 18.03 -4.84
CA LEU A 175 18.05 17.93 -3.69
C LEU A 175 17.05 19.09 -3.75
N ASN A 176 15.83 18.81 -4.19
CA ASN A 176 14.77 19.81 -4.37
C ASN A 176 13.56 19.59 -3.44
N GLY A 177 13.69 18.65 -2.50
CA GLY A 177 12.64 18.29 -1.56
C GLY A 177 11.61 17.29 -2.10
N ALA A 178 11.61 16.97 -3.39
CA ALA A 178 10.93 15.78 -3.90
C ALA A 178 11.91 14.58 -3.70
N ASP A 179 11.71 13.84 -2.64
CA ASP A 179 12.68 12.91 -2.10
C ASP A 179 12.01 11.78 -1.30
N LEU A 180 12.83 10.89 -0.74
CA LEU A 180 12.36 9.78 0.09
C LEU A 180 11.57 10.26 1.33
N ALA A 181 12.00 11.37 1.98
CA ALA A 181 11.32 11.87 3.18
C ALA A 181 9.91 12.37 2.84
N THR A 182 9.80 13.21 1.80
CA THR A 182 8.50 13.73 1.31
C THR A 182 7.59 12.59 0.90
N ALA A 183 8.09 11.64 0.10
CA ALA A 183 7.33 10.48 -0.33
C ALA A 183 6.84 9.63 0.87
N THR A 184 7.71 9.40 1.84
CA THR A 184 7.40 8.62 3.05
C THR A 184 6.34 9.31 3.92
N VAL A 185 6.49 10.61 4.18
CA VAL A 185 5.56 11.37 5.02
C VAL A 185 4.18 11.43 4.38
N ILE A 186 4.10 11.77 3.10
CA ILE A 186 2.82 11.87 2.39
C ILE A 186 2.13 10.50 2.29
N LEU A 187 2.89 9.45 1.98
CA LEU A 187 2.35 8.09 1.95
C LEU A 187 1.83 7.65 3.33
N ALA A 188 2.56 7.96 4.40
CA ALA A 188 2.13 7.69 5.77
C ALA A 188 0.83 8.44 6.11
N VAL A 189 0.73 9.73 5.78
CA VAL A 189 -0.47 10.55 6.00
C VAL A 189 -1.67 9.96 5.23
N MET A 190 -1.47 9.56 3.99
CA MET A 190 -2.53 8.98 3.14
C MET A 190 -3.09 7.66 3.67
N ILE A 191 -2.23 6.75 4.17
CA ILE A 191 -2.67 5.45 4.66
C ILE A 191 -3.15 5.47 6.11
N THR A 192 -2.79 6.47 6.90
CA THR A 192 -3.14 6.60 8.33
C THR A 192 -4.66 6.57 8.56
N PRO A 193 -5.53 7.33 7.87
CA PRO A 193 -6.96 7.33 8.14
C PRO A 193 -7.62 5.95 7.97
N ILE A 194 -7.23 5.22 6.94
CA ILE A 194 -7.70 3.84 6.72
C ILE A 194 -7.27 2.92 7.86
N MET A 195 -5.99 3.01 8.29
CA MET A 195 -5.49 2.22 9.40
C MET A 195 -6.21 2.56 10.70
N VAL A 196 -6.43 3.84 11.00
CA VAL A 196 -7.19 4.28 12.19
C VAL A 196 -8.58 3.67 12.18
N ALA A 197 -9.31 3.76 11.08
CA ALA A 197 -10.67 3.23 10.97
C ALA A 197 -10.71 1.70 11.22
N LEU A 198 -9.78 0.95 10.61
CA LEU A 198 -9.71 -0.50 10.76
C LEU A 198 -9.29 -0.93 12.16
N ILE A 199 -8.30 -0.26 12.76
CA ILE A 199 -7.83 -0.57 14.12
C ILE A 199 -8.89 -0.19 15.15
N ALA A 200 -9.55 0.96 15.00
CA ALA A 200 -10.64 1.38 15.89
C ALA A 200 -11.83 0.40 15.83
N ALA A 201 -12.21 -0.05 14.64
CA ALA A 201 -13.23 -1.08 14.49
C ALA A 201 -12.80 -2.39 15.17
N ALA A 202 -11.55 -2.81 15.04
CA ALA A 202 -11.00 -3.99 15.70
C ALA A 202 -11.03 -3.87 17.25
N LEU A 203 -10.66 -2.72 17.78
CA LEU A 203 -10.70 -2.46 19.23
C LEU A 203 -12.14 -2.43 19.77
N ALA A 204 -13.10 -1.96 18.97
CA ALA A 204 -14.52 -1.93 19.33
C ALA A 204 -15.15 -3.33 19.45
N THR A 205 -14.58 -4.36 18.79
CA THR A 205 -15.05 -5.75 18.90
C THR A 205 -14.66 -6.44 20.21
N VAL A 206 -13.72 -5.87 20.97
CA VAL A 206 -13.29 -6.44 22.25
C VAL A 206 -14.43 -6.33 23.28
N PRO A 207 -14.90 -7.45 23.91
CA PRO A 207 -16.01 -7.44 24.84
C PRO A 207 -15.79 -6.49 26.01
N ARG A 208 -16.80 -5.71 26.34
CA ARG A 208 -16.76 -4.79 27.47
C ARG A 208 -16.54 -5.53 28.79
N SER A 209 -17.15 -6.70 28.96
CA SER A 209 -16.99 -7.55 30.15
C SER A 209 -15.54 -7.90 30.45
N TRP A 210 -14.69 -8.10 29.45
CA TRP A 210 -13.27 -8.39 29.64
C TRP A 210 -12.50 -7.17 30.18
N ARG A 211 -12.87 -5.98 29.71
CA ARG A 211 -12.27 -4.72 30.17
C ARG A 211 -12.72 -4.39 31.58
N GLU A 212 -14.01 -4.53 31.86
CA GLU A 212 -14.62 -4.31 33.17
C GLU A 212 -14.08 -5.31 34.21
N GLY A 213 -13.95 -6.59 33.84
CA GLY A 213 -13.37 -7.61 34.69
C GLY A 213 -11.90 -7.31 35.05
N SER A 214 -11.11 -6.81 34.09
CA SER A 214 -9.72 -6.38 34.35
C SER A 214 -9.66 -5.21 35.33
N VAL A 215 -10.55 -4.23 35.18
CA VAL A 215 -10.63 -3.07 36.09
C VAL A 215 -11.11 -3.48 37.50
N ALA A 216 -12.09 -4.42 37.57
CA ALA A 216 -12.56 -4.95 38.86
C ALA A 216 -11.47 -5.67 39.65
N LEU A 217 -10.46 -6.22 38.99
CA LEU A 217 -9.25 -6.80 39.61
C LEU A 217 -8.21 -5.75 40.00
N GLY A 218 -8.53 -4.45 39.94
CA GLY A 218 -7.63 -3.35 40.30
C GLY A 218 -6.57 -3.01 39.24
N VAL A 219 -6.68 -3.54 38.03
CA VAL A 219 -5.75 -3.22 36.94
C VAL A 219 -6.08 -1.83 36.40
N ASN A 220 -5.07 -0.97 36.26
CA ASN A 220 -5.26 0.37 35.72
C ASN A 220 -5.67 0.35 34.24
N ARG A 221 -6.34 1.41 33.78
CA ARG A 221 -6.89 1.53 32.43
C ARG A 221 -5.85 1.30 31.33
N TRP A 222 -4.64 1.86 31.45
CA TRP A 222 -3.59 1.69 30.46
C TRP A 222 -3.13 0.23 30.35
N ARG A 223 -2.94 -0.44 31.47
CA ARG A 223 -2.59 -1.87 31.50
C ARG A 223 -3.69 -2.74 30.89
N THR A 224 -4.96 -2.41 31.14
CA THR A 224 -6.12 -3.10 30.53
C THR A 224 -6.08 -2.93 29.01
N ILE A 225 -5.85 -1.71 28.48
CA ILE A 225 -5.73 -1.47 27.06
C ILE A 225 -4.61 -2.32 26.44
N VAL A 226 -3.41 -2.27 27.02
CA VAL A 226 -2.24 -2.96 26.44
C VAL A 226 -2.35 -4.49 26.57
N ARG A 227 -2.79 -5.00 27.71
CA ARG A 227 -2.80 -6.46 27.99
C ARG A 227 -4.07 -7.17 27.55
N VAL A 228 -5.21 -6.47 27.51
CA VAL A 228 -6.49 -7.04 27.11
C VAL A 228 -6.89 -6.57 25.72
N SER A 229 -7.18 -5.27 25.53
CA SER A 229 -7.74 -4.77 24.28
C SER A 229 -6.80 -4.98 23.08
N LEU A 230 -5.56 -4.53 23.16
CA LEU A 230 -4.58 -4.67 22.08
C LEU A 230 -4.19 -6.12 21.82
N ARG A 231 -4.04 -6.91 22.89
CA ARG A 231 -3.69 -8.33 22.74
C ARG A 231 -4.78 -9.11 22.03
N THR A 232 -6.05 -8.84 22.35
CA THR A 232 -7.20 -9.46 21.71
C THR A 232 -7.36 -9.01 20.26
N ALA A 233 -7.14 -7.71 19.98
CA ALA A 233 -7.27 -7.13 18.65
C ALA A 233 -6.06 -7.40 17.73
N ARG A 234 -4.96 -8.01 18.20
CA ARG A 234 -3.73 -8.27 17.40
C ARG A 234 -3.99 -8.84 16.01
N PRO A 235 -4.81 -9.89 15.82
CA PRO A 235 -5.04 -10.44 14.49
C PRO A 235 -5.64 -9.42 13.52
N ALA A 236 -6.53 -8.56 14.02
CA ALA A 236 -7.17 -7.53 13.22
C ALA A 236 -6.23 -6.34 12.96
N ILE A 237 -5.36 -5.99 13.92
CA ILE A 237 -4.32 -4.97 13.72
C ILE A 237 -3.34 -5.42 12.62
N VAL A 238 -2.89 -6.68 12.66
CA VAL A 238 -2.05 -7.26 11.59
C VAL A 238 -2.78 -7.20 10.25
N ALA A 239 -4.08 -7.51 10.22
CA ALA A 239 -4.89 -7.41 9.01
C ALA A 239 -4.95 -5.99 8.45
N ALA A 240 -5.17 -5.01 9.32
CA ALA A 240 -5.21 -3.59 8.95
C ALA A 240 -3.86 -3.12 8.39
N THR A 241 -2.75 -3.53 9.02
CA THR A 241 -1.39 -3.21 8.57
C THR A 241 -1.12 -3.82 7.19
N VAL A 242 -1.44 -5.09 6.97
CA VAL A 242 -1.27 -5.75 5.66
C VAL A 242 -2.08 -5.06 4.57
N LEU A 243 -3.34 -4.70 4.85
CA LEU A 243 -4.19 -4.01 3.88
C LEU A 243 -3.64 -2.62 3.54
N ALA A 244 -3.19 -1.87 4.54
CA ALA A 244 -2.58 -0.55 4.33
C ALA A 244 -1.25 -0.65 3.56
N THR A 245 -0.43 -1.68 3.84
CA THR A 245 0.81 -1.94 3.10
C THR A 245 0.53 -2.29 1.64
N ALA A 246 -0.49 -3.11 1.37
CA ALA A 246 -0.89 -3.44 0.00
C ALA A 246 -1.34 -2.19 -0.77
N ARG A 247 -2.08 -1.28 -0.12
CA ARG A 247 -2.45 0.02 -0.69
C ARG A 247 -1.21 0.88 -0.96
N ALA A 248 -0.28 0.95 -0.01
CA ALA A 248 0.96 1.73 -0.14
C ALA A 248 1.84 1.22 -1.28
N LEU A 249 1.98 -0.09 -1.46
CA LEU A 249 2.73 -0.70 -2.57
C LEU A 249 2.14 -0.36 -3.94
N GLY A 250 0.83 -0.25 -4.04
CA GLY A 250 0.13 0.08 -5.28
C GLY A 250 0.06 1.57 -5.60
N GLU A 251 0.55 2.44 -4.72
CA GLU A 251 0.44 3.88 -4.91
C GLU A 251 1.42 4.37 -5.99
N ALA A 252 0.86 4.81 -7.11
CA ALA A 252 1.63 5.18 -8.28
C ALA A 252 1.62 6.69 -8.53
N ILE A 253 0.43 7.31 -8.55
CA ILE A 253 0.25 8.70 -8.98
C ILE A 253 0.86 9.67 -7.97
N MET A 254 0.53 9.54 -6.70
CA MET A 254 1.09 10.39 -5.66
C MET A 254 2.62 10.25 -5.59
N LEU A 255 3.15 9.02 -5.60
CA LEU A 255 4.59 8.78 -5.56
C LEU A 255 5.32 9.30 -6.81
N SER A 256 4.71 9.27 -7.98
CA SER A 256 5.31 9.86 -9.19
C SER A 256 5.53 11.37 -9.09
N MET A 257 4.74 12.06 -8.25
CA MET A 257 4.84 13.50 -8.02
C MET A 257 5.89 13.87 -6.96
N VAL A 258 6.00 13.08 -5.88
CA VAL A 258 6.74 13.51 -4.66
C VAL A 258 8.05 12.76 -4.41
N SER A 259 8.34 11.69 -5.14
CA SER A 259 9.52 10.85 -4.88
C SER A 259 10.81 11.32 -5.57
N GLY A 260 10.74 12.35 -6.39
CA GLY A 260 11.88 12.88 -7.14
C GLY A 260 12.19 12.16 -8.45
N GLY A 261 11.66 10.95 -8.65
CA GLY A 261 11.66 10.24 -9.94
C GLY A 261 13.02 9.83 -10.50
N ARG A 262 14.07 9.70 -9.67
CA ARG A 262 15.40 9.25 -10.10
C ARG A 262 15.58 7.76 -9.90
N GLY A 263 16.19 7.11 -10.90
CA GLY A 263 16.44 5.67 -10.91
C GLY A 263 17.60 5.19 -10.05
N PHE A 264 18.14 6.04 -9.16
CA PHE A 264 19.19 5.65 -8.21
C PHE A 264 18.61 4.94 -6.98
N GLY A 265 19.38 4.02 -6.41
CA GLY A 265 19.07 3.45 -5.11
C GLY A 265 19.58 4.34 -3.99
N ALA A 266 18.73 4.96 -3.21
CA ALA A 266 19.12 5.70 -2.02
C ALA A 266 20.00 4.83 -1.10
N ASN A 267 21.13 5.37 -0.64
CA ASN A 267 22.12 4.61 0.11
C ASN A 267 21.99 4.90 1.63
N PRO A 268 21.60 3.91 2.45
CA PRO A 268 21.48 4.11 3.91
C PRO A 268 22.78 4.53 4.61
N LEU A 269 23.93 4.29 3.97
CA LEU A 269 25.24 4.64 4.55
C LEU A 269 25.54 6.14 4.44
N ASP A 270 24.77 6.90 3.65
CA ASP A 270 24.95 8.35 3.50
C ASP A 270 24.33 9.16 4.65
N GLY A 271 23.97 8.46 5.71
CA GLY A 271 23.44 9.06 6.94
C GLY A 271 22.13 9.80 6.71
N VAL A 272 22.04 11.04 7.18
CA VAL A 272 20.80 11.83 7.04
C VAL A 272 20.50 12.20 5.59
N THR A 273 21.50 12.25 4.71
CA THR A 273 21.33 12.56 3.28
C THR A 273 20.44 11.53 2.59
N PHE A 274 20.50 10.27 3.01
CA PHE A 274 19.62 9.18 2.55
C PHE A 274 18.12 9.56 2.48
N PHE A 275 17.63 10.30 3.46
CA PHE A 275 16.20 10.71 3.48
C PHE A 275 15.88 11.79 2.45
N PHE A 276 16.86 12.54 2.00
CA PHE A 276 16.68 13.62 1.03
C PHE A 276 17.07 13.22 -0.39
N GLU A 277 17.48 11.97 -0.60
CA GLU A 277 17.74 11.44 -1.93
C GLU A 277 16.42 11.15 -2.66
N PRO A 278 16.35 11.51 -3.96
CA PRO A 278 15.21 11.13 -4.78
C PRO A 278 15.20 9.61 -4.99
N VAL A 279 14.01 9.05 -4.99
CA VAL A 279 13.77 7.63 -5.25
C VAL A 279 12.72 7.47 -6.35
N ARG A 280 12.69 6.29 -6.97
CA ARG A 280 11.65 5.96 -7.95
C ARG A 280 11.02 4.61 -7.58
N PRO A 281 9.86 4.60 -6.93
CA PRO A 281 9.12 3.36 -6.67
C PRO A 281 8.62 2.70 -7.96
N LEU A 282 8.50 1.36 -7.95
CA LEU A 282 8.03 0.56 -9.10
C LEU A 282 6.71 1.07 -9.69
N ALA A 283 5.72 1.36 -8.83
CA ALA A 283 4.42 1.83 -9.28
C ALA A 283 4.50 3.22 -9.95
N ALA A 284 5.31 4.12 -9.41
CA ALA A 284 5.56 5.44 -9.98
C ALA A 284 6.24 5.35 -11.37
N THR A 285 7.13 4.37 -11.57
CA THR A 285 7.81 4.14 -12.84
C THR A 285 6.84 3.85 -13.97
N ILE A 286 5.77 3.08 -13.72
CA ILE A 286 4.74 2.77 -14.73
C ILE A 286 4.03 4.06 -15.17
N VAL A 287 3.65 4.92 -14.22
CA VAL A 287 2.95 6.18 -14.53
C VAL A 287 3.85 7.14 -15.30
N GLN A 288 5.11 7.28 -14.90
CA GLN A 288 6.09 8.17 -15.55
C GLN A 288 6.43 7.75 -16.99
N ASN A 289 6.24 6.46 -17.33
CA ASN A 289 6.51 5.92 -18.67
C ASN A 289 5.22 5.54 -19.43
N ALA A 290 4.06 6.03 -18.99
CA ALA A 290 2.76 5.65 -19.56
C ALA A 290 2.62 5.99 -21.06
N GLU A 291 3.22 7.08 -21.52
CA GLU A 291 3.20 7.50 -22.93
C GLU A 291 3.97 6.54 -23.85
N GLY A 292 5.02 5.90 -23.33
CA GLY A 292 5.87 4.98 -24.10
C GLY A 292 5.42 3.52 -24.09
N LEU A 293 4.26 3.17 -23.52
CA LEU A 293 3.79 1.78 -23.41
C LEU A 293 3.54 1.09 -24.75
N SER A 294 3.36 1.87 -25.83
CA SER A 294 3.22 1.36 -27.21
C SER A 294 4.54 0.86 -27.81
N ILE A 295 5.69 1.27 -27.25
CA ILE A 295 7.01 0.83 -27.67
C ILE A 295 7.27 -0.57 -27.08
N PRO A 296 7.55 -1.62 -27.93
CA PRO A 296 7.54 -2.99 -27.46
C PRO A 296 8.47 -3.28 -26.28
N ALA A 297 9.74 -2.84 -26.32
CA ALA A 297 10.71 -3.10 -25.26
C ALA A 297 10.31 -2.42 -23.94
N LEU A 298 9.91 -1.15 -24.01
CA LEU A 298 9.46 -0.38 -22.85
C LEU A 298 8.14 -0.93 -22.29
N GLY A 299 7.17 -1.21 -23.17
CA GLY A 299 5.89 -1.78 -22.76
C GLY A 299 6.05 -3.12 -22.05
N HIS A 300 6.82 -4.07 -22.61
CA HIS A 300 7.08 -5.36 -21.97
C HIS A 300 7.77 -5.19 -20.61
N THR A 301 8.69 -4.23 -20.48
CA THR A 301 9.38 -3.95 -19.23
C THR A 301 8.42 -3.32 -18.20
N MET A 302 7.50 -2.43 -18.59
CA MET A 302 6.46 -1.92 -17.68
C MET A 302 5.48 -3.01 -17.25
N TYR A 303 5.13 -3.97 -18.12
CA TYR A 303 4.38 -5.16 -17.70
C TYR A 303 5.18 -6.04 -16.75
N ALA A 304 6.50 -6.15 -16.89
CA ALA A 304 7.34 -6.88 -15.94
C ALA A 304 7.37 -6.18 -14.57
N VAL A 305 7.46 -4.85 -14.53
CA VAL A 305 7.33 -4.06 -13.29
C VAL A 305 5.96 -4.28 -12.63
N ALA A 306 4.88 -4.28 -13.42
CA ALA A 306 3.53 -4.56 -12.90
C ALA A 306 3.39 -6.00 -12.38
N ALA A 307 4.00 -6.99 -13.05
CA ALA A 307 4.03 -8.38 -12.58
C ALA A 307 4.72 -8.50 -11.21
N VAL A 308 5.85 -7.81 -11.01
CA VAL A 308 6.56 -7.79 -9.71
C VAL A 308 5.69 -7.17 -8.62
N LEU A 309 4.97 -6.07 -8.91
CA LEU A 309 4.03 -5.48 -7.95
C LEU A 309 2.89 -6.44 -7.59
N LEU A 310 2.31 -7.14 -8.57
CA LEU A 310 1.26 -8.14 -8.34
C LEU A 310 1.76 -9.29 -7.45
N VAL A 311 2.96 -9.82 -7.75
CA VAL A 311 3.58 -10.86 -6.93
C VAL A 311 3.86 -10.35 -5.51
N SER A 312 4.39 -9.16 -5.37
CA SER A 312 4.66 -8.54 -4.05
C SER A 312 3.39 -8.39 -3.23
N ALA A 313 2.29 -7.92 -3.84
CA ALA A 313 0.99 -7.80 -3.17
C ALA A 313 0.40 -9.17 -2.78
N ALA A 314 0.56 -10.18 -3.64
CA ALA A 314 0.12 -11.55 -3.35
C ALA A 314 0.94 -12.16 -2.21
N MET A 315 2.26 -12.01 -2.22
CA MET A 315 3.16 -12.46 -1.15
C MET A 315 2.82 -11.78 0.19
N LEU A 316 2.57 -10.47 0.17
CA LEU A 316 2.16 -9.72 1.36
C LEU A 316 0.82 -10.23 1.90
N SER A 317 -0.15 -10.46 1.02
CA SER A 317 -1.46 -11.00 1.40
C SER A 317 -1.35 -12.39 2.01
N PHE A 318 -0.52 -13.25 1.43
CA PHE A 318 -0.23 -14.58 1.95
C PHE A 318 0.51 -14.52 3.30
N ALA A 319 1.52 -13.67 3.42
CA ALA A 319 2.24 -13.45 4.68
C ALA A 319 1.30 -12.94 5.78
N GLY A 320 0.40 -12.00 5.46
CA GLY A 320 -0.63 -11.53 6.37
C GLY A 320 -1.63 -12.61 6.80
N TRP A 321 -2.02 -13.49 5.87
CA TRP A 321 -2.86 -14.64 6.19
C TRP A 321 -2.12 -15.62 7.12
N ALA A 322 -0.87 -15.94 6.81
CA ALA A 322 -0.05 -16.83 7.63
C ALA A 322 0.20 -16.25 9.05
N ALA A 323 0.48 -14.95 9.16
CA ALA A 323 0.69 -14.28 10.43
C ALA A 323 -0.56 -14.26 11.32
N LYS A 324 -1.77 -14.31 10.74
CA LYS A 324 -3.03 -14.40 11.50
C LYS A 324 -3.31 -15.79 12.08
N GLN A 325 -2.77 -16.85 11.47
CA GLN A 325 -3.09 -18.23 11.89
C GLN A 325 -2.78 -18.50 13.37
N PRO A 326 -1.56 -18.23 13.87
CA PRO A 326 -1.25 -18.45 15.29
C PRO A 326 -2.02 -17.49 16.22
N LEU A 327 -2.37 -16.29 15.73
CA LEU A 327 -3.06 -15.28 16.53
C LEU A 327 -4.56 -15.59 16.74
N LYS A 328 -5.18 -16.37 15.86
CA LYS A 328 -6.57 -16.83 16.02
C LYS A 328 -6.78 -17.68 17.27
N ARG A 329 -5.73 -18.30 17.82
CA ARG A 329 -5.81 -19.09 19.06
C ARG A 329 -6.05 -18.23 20.30
N TYR A 330 -5.74 -16.93 20.24
CA TYR A 330 -5.84 -15.99 21.36
C TYR A 330 -6.94 -14.93 21.16
N GLY A 331 -7.59 -14.90 20.02
CA GLY A 331 -8.66 -13.97 19.69
C GLY A 331 -10.06 -14.57 19.85
N ILE A 332 -11.07 -13.72 19.81
CA ILE A 332 -12.48 -14.13 19.75
C ILE A 332 -12.68 -14.82 18.39
N ARG A 333 -13.23 -16.04 18.43
CA ARG A 333 -13.75 -16.67 17.21
C ARG A 333 -14.96 -15.86 16.80
N ALA A 334 -14.85 -15.08 15.71
CA ALA A 334 -15.98 -14.47 15.05
C ALA A 334 -16.69 -15.50 14.19
#